data_283618b901113353215afe35c68169c4
#
_entry.id   283618b901113353215afe35c68169c4
#
_cell.length_a   1.000
_cell.length_b   1.000
_cell.length_c   1.000
_cell.angle_alpha   90.00
_cell.angle_beta   90.00
_cell.angle_gamma   90.00
#
_symmetry.space_group_name_H-M   'P 1'
#
loop_
_entity.id
_entity.type
_entity.pdbx_description
1 polymer ?
#
loop_
_entity_poly.entity_id
_entity_poly.type
_entity_poly.pdbx_seq_one_letter_code
_entity_poly.pdbx_strand_id
1 'polypeptide(L)'
;MIVGEDITRLFEWSTSTKFPLRKDRVASKHMGYTSNICYIKFGKKKKFYPNKNISESVRDIIKRDEILGVYFISYPPKIDVKIHTDHNPYKKRYLRIQIPIRIPNNNKNKECFVEWIECGERIYWKEGETMIFDVEKLHYGANKSDSKMEFLYVDIDPKTEVKL
;
A
#
# COMPACT_ATOMS: atom_id res chain seq x y z
N MET A 1 -6.56 16.22 7.16
CA MET A 1 -7.60 15.16 7.39
C MET A 1 -7.83 14.40 6.09
N ILE A 2 -7.93 13.09 6.17
CA ILE A 2 -8.27 12.19 5.06
C ILE A 2 -9.63 11.57 5.38
N VAL A 3 -10.55 11.59 4.45
CA VAL A 3 -11.92 11.07 4.62
C VAL A 3 -12.21 9.91 3.67
N GLY A 4 -13.25 9.13 3.96
CA GLY A 4 -13.63 7.96 3.15
C GLY A 4 -13.80 8.26 1.66
N GLU A 5 -14.31 9.45 1.32
CA GLU A 5 -14.44 9.89 -0.07
C GLU A 5 -13.07 10.04 -0.77
N ASP A 6 -12.04 10.52 -0.08
CA ASP A 6 -10.66 10.58 -0.61
C ASP A 6 -10.16 9.17 -0.93
N ILE A 7 -10.43 8.20 -0.02
CA ILE A 7 -10.04 6.79 -0.21
C ILE A 7 -10.78 6.18 -1.39
N THR A 8 -12.08 6.43 -1.52
CA THR A 8 -12.89 5.97 -2.66
C THR A 8 -12.33 6.49 -3.98
N ARG A 9 -12.01 7.77 -4.08
CA ARG A 9 -11.41 8.37 -5.28
C ARG A 9 -10.04 7.77 -5.61
N LEU A 10 -9.21 7.52 -4.60
CA LEU A 10 -7.90 6.87 -4.78
C LEU A 10 -8.06 5.42 -5.24
N PHE A 11 -9.03 4.69 -4.71
CA PHE A 11 -9.35 3.33 -5.12
C PHE A 11 -9.80 3.28 -6.59
N GLU A 12 -10.82 4.05 -6.96
CA GLU A 12 -11.37 4.11 -8.32
C GLU A 12 -10.30 4.49 -9.34
N TRP A 13 -9.49 5.50 -9.03
CA TRP A 13 -8.38 5.89 -9.87
C TRP A 13 -7.37 4.77 -10.04
N SER A 14 -7.01 4.08 -8.96
CA SER A 14 -5.98 3.04 -9.00
C SER A 14 -6.45 1.77 -9.71
N THR A 15 -7.75 1.43 -9.65
CA THR A 15 -8.32 0.30 -10.40
C THR A 15 -8.36 0.56 -11.90
N SER A 16 -8.54 1.82 -12.32
CA SER A 16 -8.62 2.23 -13.73
C SER A 16 -7.27 2.59 -14.36
N THR A 17 -6.21 2.65 -13.55
CA THR A 17 -4.89 3.11 -14.01
C THR A 17 -3.93 1.94 -14.25
N LYS A 18 -3.26 1.94 -15.41
CA LYS A 18 -2.15 1.02 -15.68
C LYS A 18 -0.84 1.65 -15.20
N PHE A 19 -0.31 1.15 -14.08
CA PHE A 19 0.94 1.63 -13.50
C PHE A 19 2.15 0.97 -14.18
N PRO A 20 3.20 1.74 -14.51
CA PRO A 20 4.46 1.20 -15.01
C PRO A 20 5.28 0.67 -13.83
N LEU A 21 5.12 -0.58 -13.56
CA LEU A 21 5.78 -1.28 -12.47
C LEU A 21 7.25 -1.57 -12.79
N ARG A 22 8.11 -1.42 -11.78
CA ARG A 22 9.50 -1.82 -11.82
C ARG A 22 9.82 -2.73 -10.63
N LYS A 23 10.83 -3.56 -10.75
CA LYS A 23 11.27 -4.44 -9.66
C LYS A 23 11.62 -3.61 -8.40
N ASP A 24 11.04 -3.99 -7.28
CA ASP A 24 11.38 -3.42 -5.98
C ASP A 24 12.70 -4.01 -5.49
N ARG A 25 13.76 -3.19 -5.58
CA ARG A 25 15.09 -3.60 -5.17
C ARG A 25 15.25 -3.74 -3.65
N VAL A 26 14.47 -2.98 -2.87
CA VAL A 26 14.51 -3.03 -1.41
C VAL A 26 13.90 -4.34 -0.93
N ALA A 27 12.69 -4.67 -1.37
CA ALA A 27 12.05 -5.93 -1.03
C ALA A 27 12.90 -7.13 -1.50
N SER A 28 13.42 -7.09 -2.71
CA SER A 28 14.27 -8.16 -3.26
C SER A 28 15.54 -8.41 -2.44
N LYS A 29 16.16 -7.36 -1.90
CA LYS A 29 17.42 -7.46 -1.13
C LYS A 29 17.20 -7.94 0.31
N HIS A 30 16.14 -7.43 0.97
CA HIS A 30 15.98 -7.60 2.42
C HIS A 30 14.91 -8.62 2.79
N MET A 31 13.90 -8.80 1.95
CA MET A 31 12.72 -9.60 2.28
C MET A 31 12.70 -10.98 1.60
N GLY A 32 13.65 -11.24 0.71
CA GLY A 32 13.76 -12.54 0.02
C GLY A 32 12.69 -12.82 -1.03
N TYR A 33 11.89 -11.82 -1.42
CA TYR A 33 10.90 -11.93 -2.51
C TYR A 33 11.04 -10.76 -3.48
N THR A 34 10.45 -10.89 -4.67
CA THR A 34 10.43 -9.83 -5.67
C THR A 34 9.02 -9.27 -5.80
N SER A 35 8.80 -8.03 -5.39
CA SER A 35 7.60 -7.28 -5.74
C SER A 35 7.89 -6.31 -6.88
N ASN A 36 6.83 -5.76 -7.46
CA ASN A 36 6.92 -4.70 -8.45
C ASN A 36 6.24 -3.44 -7.90
N ILE A 37 6.88 -2.30 -8.07
CA ILE A 37 6.46 -1.04 -7.47
C ILE A 37 6.45 0.11 -8.47
N CYS A 38 5.50 1.02 -8.31
CA CYS A 38 5.46 2.32 -8.98
C CYS A 38 5.31 3.42 -7.92
N TYR A 39 6.34 4.23 -7.73
CA TYR A 39 6.28 5.41 -6.86
C TYR A 39 5.54 6.55 -7.57
N ILE A 40 4.47 7.06 -6.94
CA ILE A 40 3.64 8.17 -7.41
C ILE A 40 4.07 9.45 -6.72
N LYS A 41 4.23 9.43 -5.41
CA LYS A 41 4.79 10.51 -4.59
C LYS A 41 5.81 9.91 -3.62
N PHE A 42 6.91 10.61 -3.37
CA PHE A 42 7.92 10.20 -2.40
C PHE A 42 8.52 11.41 -1.68
N GLY A 43 8.24 11.52 -0.38
CA GLY A 43 8.74 12.60 0.47
C GLY A 43 8.30 14.00 0.01
N LYS A 44 9.00 15.03 0.49
CA LYS A 44 8.74 16.45 0.14
C LYS A 44 9.07 16.77 -1.32
N LYS A 45 9.85 15.93 -2.00
CA LYS A 45 10.07 16.08 -3.44
C LYS A 45 8.80 15.65 -4.15
N LYS A 46 7.96 16.62 -4.52
CA LYS A 46 6.71 16.45 -5.29
C LYS A 46 6.96 15.90 -6.71
N LYS A 47 7.75 14.84 -6.83
CA LYS A 47 7.88 14.11 -8.09
C LYS A 47 6.68 13.21 -8.23
N PHE A 48 5.63 13.77 -8.82
CA PHE A 48 4.54 12.94 -9.31
C PHE A 48 5.08 12.11 -10.48
N TYR A 49 4.69 10.84 -10.46
CA TYR A 49 4.80 10.06 -11.68
C TYR A 49 4.06 10.83 -12.79
N PRO A 50 4.67 11.04 -13.97
CA PRO A 50 4.05 11.78 -15.05
C PRO A 50 2.93 10.97 -15.71
N ASN A 51 1.91 10.64 -14.94
CA ASN A 51 0.72 10.01 -15.50
C ASN A 51 -0.22 11.13 -15.94
N LYS A 52 -0.36 11.29 -17.26
CA LYS A 52 -1.27 12.27 -17.88
C LYS A 52 -2.74 12.06 -17.48
N ASN A 53 -3.05 10.92 -16.89
CA ASN A 53 -4.41 10.48 -16.55
C ASN A 53 -4.77 10.64 -15.06
N ILE A 54 -4.00 11.39 -14.26
CA ILE A 54 -4.38 11.71 -12.89
C ILE A 54 -5.41 12.84 -12.94
N SER A 55 -6.64 12.56 -12.47
CA SER A 55 -7.66 13.62 -12.32
C SER A 55 -7.21 14.69 -11.35
N GLU A 56 -7.74 15.90 -11.48
CA GLU A 56 -7.39 17.03 -10.60
C GLU A 56 -7.70 16.69 -9.14
N SER A 57 -8.86 16.08 -8.86
CA SER A 57 -9.28 15.68 -7.51
C SER A 57 -8.31 14.69 -6.86
N VAL A 58 -7.85 13.67 -7.58
CA VAL A 58 -6.85 12.71 -7.07
C VAL A 58 -5.49 13.39 -6.89
N ARG A 59 -5.12 14.28 -7.80
CA ARG A 59 -3.87 15.05 -7.69
C ARG A 59 -3.86 15.94 -6.45
N ASP A 60 -4.98 16.56 -6.12
CA ASP A 60 -5.11 17.42 -4.94
C ASP A 60 -5.03 16.63 -3.65
N ILE A 61 -5.60 15.44 -3.59
CA ILE A 61 -5.41 14.52 -2.47
C ILE A 61 -3.92 14.20 -2.30
N ILE A 62 -3.25 13.75 -3.36
CA ILE A 62 -1.85 13.33 -3.32
C ILE A 62 -0.90 14.49 -2.95
N LYS A 63 -1.24 15.73 -3.32
CA LYS A 63 -0.41 16.91 -3.02
C LYS A 63 -0.43 17.36 -1.58
N ARG A 64 -1.41 16.95 -0.77
CA ARG A 64 -1.54 17.38 0.63
C ARG A 64 -0.24 17.11 1.40
N ASP A 65 0.12 18.00 2.31
CA ASP A 65 1.39 17.94 3.04
C ASP A 65 1.45 16.78 4.03
N GLU A 66 0.31 16.37 4.56
CA GLU A 66 0.18 15.20 5.44
C GLU A 66 0.42 13.86 4.71
N ILE A 67 0.31 13.81 3.40
CA ILE A 67 0.64 12.62 2.60
C ILE A 67 2.14 12.63 2.30
N LEU A 68 2.86 11.69 2.90
CA LEU A 68 4.32 11.56 2.79
C LEU A 68 4.73 10.79 1.54
N GLY A 69 3.95 9.81 1.17
CA GLY A 69 4.21 8.96 0.01
C GLY A 69 2.95 8.32 -0.54
N VAL A 70 2.94 8.04 -1.83
CA VAL A 70 1.91 7.25 -2.51
C VAL A 70 2.62 6.34 -3.50
N TYR A 71 2.34 5.05 -3.43
CA TYR A 71 2.88 4.10 -4.39
C TYR A 71 1.98 2.90 -4.59
N PHE A 72 1.99 2.40 -5.80
CA PHE A 72 1.31 1.18 -6.18
C PHE A 72 2.30 0.02 -6.09
N ILE A 73 1.89 -1.09 -5.49
CA ILE A 73 2.72 -2.27 -5.34
C ILE A 73 1.98 -3.53 -5.80
N SER A 74 2.68 -4.40 -6.49
CA SER A 74 2.18 -5.69 -6.94
C SER A 74 3.05 -6.80 -6.35
N TYR A 75 2.44 -7.67 -5.58
CA TYR A 75 3.07 -8.86 -5.01
C TYR A 75 2.80 -10.08 -5.89
N PRO A 76 3.81 -10.91 -6.14
CA PRO A 76 3.63 -12.13 -6.93
C PRO A 76 2.76 -13.17 -6.19
N PRO A 77 2.30 -14.21 -6.90
CA PRO A 77 1.69 -15.37 -6.27
C PRO A 77 2.71 -16.15 -5.42
N LYS A 78 2.20 -16.98 -4.50
CA LYS A 78 2.97 -17.94 -3.69
C LYS A 78 4.15 -17.33 -2.95
N ILE A 79 3.93 -16.17 -2.30
CA ILE A 79 4.95 -15.56 -1.45
C ILE A 79 4.61 -15.61 0.03
N ASP A 80 5.65 -15.74 0.82
CA ASP A 80 5.69 -15.47 2.25
C ASP A 80 6.64 -14.31 2.50
N VAL A 81 6.10 -13.23 3.04
CA VAL A 81 6.91 -12.08 3.46
C VAL A 81 7.38 -12.36 4.89
N LYS A 82 8.69 -12.47 5.10
CA LYS A 82 9.27 -12.75 6.42
C LYS A 82 8.81 -11.74 7.47
N ILE A 83 8.87 -12.13 8.74
CA ILE A 83 8.60 -11.23 9.87
C ILE A 83 9.54 -10.01 9.80
N HIS A 84 8.97 -8.82 9.84
CA HIS A 84 9.70 -7.56 9.73
C HIS A 84 8.88 -6.37 10.27
N THR A 85 9.53 -5.24 10.39
CA THR A 85 8.91 -3.92 10.36
C THR A 85 9.17 -3.31 8.99
N ASP A 86 8.33 -2.40 8.54
CA ASP A 86 8.55 -1.75 7.25
C ASP A 86 9.75 -0.81 7.28
N HIS A 87 10.47 -0.76 6.15
CA HIS A 87 11.55 0.19 5.99
C HIS A 87 11.03 1.63 6.06
N ASN A 88 11.66 2.44 6.93
CA ASN A 88 11.29 3.84 7.12
C ASN A 88 12.11 4.79 6.22
N PRO A 89 11.57 5.22 5.06
CA PRO A 89 12.30 6.09 4.15
C PRO A 89 12.22 7.57 4.53
N TYR A 90 11.36 7.95 5.49
CA TYR A 90 11.07 9.35 5.83
C TYR A 90 11.88 9.88 6.99
N LYS A 91 12.65 9.02 7.69
CA LYS A 91 13.40 9.36 8.91
C LYS A 91 12.52 9.93 10.03
N LYS A 92 11.23 9.65 10.03
CA LYS A 92 10.24 10.01 11.05
C LYS A 92 9.14 8.96 11.05
N ARG A 93 8.46 8.78 12.18
CA ARG A 93 7.31 7.90 12.28
C ARG A 93 6.25 8.24 11.21
N TYR A 94 5.62 7.25 10.65
CA TYR A 94 4.50 7.38 9.73
C TYR A 94 3.52 6.21 9.92
N LEU A 95 2.30 6.42 9.46
CA LEU A 95 1.30 5.37 9.31
C LEU A 95 1.06 5.12 7.83
N ARG A 96 0.58 3.95 7.50
CA ARG A 96 0.25 3.57 6.13
C ARG A 96 -1.23 3.26 6.00
N ILE A 97 -1.88 3.89 5.06
CA ILE A 97 -3.19 3.47 4.57
C ILE A 97 -2.93 2.44 3.47
N GLN A 98 -3.39 1.21 3.68
CA GLN A 98 -3.36 0.14 2.68
C GLN A 98 -4.72 0.07 2.01
N ILE A 99 -4.75 0.26 0.70
CA ILE A 99 -5.95 0.15 -0.13
C ILE A 99 -5.77 -1.07 -1.03
N PRO A 100 -6.40 -2.21 -0.72
CA PRO A 100 -6.34 -3.41 -1.56
C PRO A 100 -7.08 -3.16 -2.88
N ILE A 101 -6.35 -3.22 -4.01
CA ILE A 101 -6.86 -2.91 -5.35
C ILE A 101 -7.29 -4.17 -6.07
N ARG A 102 -6.49 -5.22 -5.94
CA ARG A 102 -6.78 -6.54 -6.48
C ARG A 102 -6.34 -7.62 -5.52
N ILE A 103 -7.31 -8.38 -5.05
CA ILE A 103 -7.07 -9.52 -4.18
C ILE A 103 -7.64 -10.78 -4.84
N PRO A 104 -6.85 -11.84 -5.03
CA PRO A 104 -7.27 -13.06 -5.70
C PRO A 104 -8.60 -13.60 -5.16
N ASN A 105 -9.59 -13.79 -6.03
CA ASN A 105 -10.93 -14.25 -5.69
C ASN A 105 -11.60 -13.47 -4.54
N ASN A 106 -11.25 -12.21 -4.36
CA ASN A 106 -11.62 -11.39 -3.20
C ASN A 106 -11.41 -12.13 -1.87
N ASN A 107 -10.33 -12.91 -1.84
CA ASN A 107 -9.85 -13.68 -0.68
C ASN A 107 -10.86 -14.69 -0.07
N LYS A 108 -11.75 -15.25 -0.87
CA LYS A 108 -12.73 -16.27 -0.42
C LYS A 108 -12.05 -17.44 0.28
N ASN A 109 -10.84 -17.81 -0.15
CA ASN A 109 -10.07 -18.92 0.40
C ASN A 109 -9.15 -18.52 1.57
N LYS A 110 -9.17 -17.25 2.01
CA LYS A 110 -8.30 -16.73 3.07
C LYS A 110 -6.80 -16.94 2.82
N GLU A 111 -6.37 -16.79 1.58
CA GLU A 111 -5.00 -17.03 1.12
C GLU A 111 -4.11 -15.77 1.18
N CYS A 112 -4.72 -14.58 1.30
CA CYS A 112 -4.02 -13.29 1.33
C CYS A 112 -4.26 -12.61 2.67
N PHE A 113 -3.20 -12.45 3.48
CA PHE A 113 -3.33 -11.91 4.83
C PHE A 113 -2.08 -11.20 5.32
N VAL A 114 -2.26 -10.41 6.38
CA VAL A 114 -1.20 -9.92 7.26
C VAL A 114 -1.48 -10.40 8.69
N GLU A 115 -0.43 -10.71 9.44
CA GLU A 115 -0.51 -11.10 10.84
C GLU A 115 0.43 -10.25 11.69
N TRP A 116 -0.10 -9.72 12.77
CA TRP A 116 0.64 -8.96 13.77
C TRP A 116 1.26 -9.91 14.80
N ILE A 117 2.57 -9.89 14.92
CA ILE A 117 3.29 -10.85 15.77
C ILE A 117 3.00 -10.65 17.25
N GLU A 118 2.82 -9.41 17.70
CA GLU A 118 2.63 -9.08 19.11
C GLU A 118 1.31 -9.61 19.69
N CYS A 119 0.24 -9.64 18.90
CA CYS A 119 -1.09 -10.08 19.36
C CYS A 119 -1.60 -11.34 18.65
N GLY A 120 -0.90 -11.82 17.63
CA GLY A 120 -1.33 -12.97 16.82
C GLY A 120 -2.58 -12.70 15.98
N GLU A 121 -2.99 -11.42 15.85
CA GLU A 121 -4.15 -11.05 15.06
C GLU A 121 -3.83 -11.16 13.58
N ARG A 122 -4.68 -11.88 12.84
CA ARG A 122 -4.58 -12.06 11.41
C ARG A 122 -5.74 -11.36 10.70
N ILE A 123 -5.39 -10.48 9.76
CA ILE A 123 -6.34 -9.76 8.93
C ILE A 123 -6.24 -10.29 7.50
N TYR A 124 -7.38 -10.68 6.95
CA TYR A 124 -7.49 -11.15 5.57
C TYR A 124 -7.93 -10.02 4.68
N TRP A 125 -7.09 -9.63 3.72
CA TRP A 125 -7.40 -8.52 2.81
C TRP A 125 -8.58 -8.85 1.90
N LYS A 126 -9.40 -7.83 1.64
CA LYS A 126 -10.44 -7.83 0.63
C LYS A 126 -10.36 -6.56 -0.21
N GLU A 127 -10.76 -6.64 -1.46
CA GLU A 127 -10.72 -5.50 -2.37
C GLU A 127 -11.56 -4.34 -1.82
N GLY A 128 -10.98 -3.14 -1.79
CA GLY A 128 -11.60 -1.93 -1.29
C GLY A 128 -11.69 -1.80 0.23
N GLU A 129 -11.51 -2.87 1.02
CA GLU A 129 -11.48 -2.79 2.49
C GLU A 129 -10.15 -2.21 2.96
N THR A 130 -10.13 -0.91 3.17
CA THR A 130 -8.95 -0.15 3.56
C THR A 130 -8.62 -0.35 5.03
N MET A 131 -7.33 -0.42 5.35
CA MET A 131 -6.86 -0.48 6.72
C MET A 131 -5.76 0.55 6.98
N ILE A 132 -5.67 1.03 8.24
CA ILE A 132 -4.55 1.84 8.71
C ILE A 132 -3.53 0.91 9.36
N PHE A 133 -2.30 1.00 8.91
CA PHE A 133 -1.23 0.09 9.24
C PHE A 133 -0.11 0.81 9.99
N ASP A 134 0.21 0.36 11.20
CA ASP A 134 1.40 0.83 11.92
C ASP A 134 2.63 0.07 11.44
N VAL A 135 3.43 0.73 10.63
CA VAL A 135 4.60 0.18 9.95
C VAL A 135 5.75 -0.21 10.89
N GLU A 136 5.74 0.28 12.13
CA GLU A 136 6.74 -0.03 13.16
C GLU A 136 6.44 -1.31 13.93
N LYS A 137 5.22 -1.85 13.81
CA LYS A 137 4.85 -3.11 14.43
C LYS A 137 5.39 -4.30 13.65
N LEU A 138 5.90 -5.31 14.36
CA LEU A 138 6.34 -6.56 13.76
C LEU A 138 5.16 -7.32 13.16
N HIS A 139 5.30 -7.65 11.89
CA HIS A 139 4.27 -8.36 11.13
C HIS A 139 4.88 -9.27 10.06
N TYR A 140 4.08 -10.17 9.56
CA TYR A 140 4.35 -10.87 8.31
C TYR A 140 3.10 -10.92 7.45
N GLY A 141 3.28 -11.09 6.14
CA GLY A 141 2.18 -11.20 5.21
C GLY A 141 2.39 -12.34 4.24
N ALA A 142 1.30 -12.81 3.63
CA ALA A 142 1.39 -13.85 2.63
C ALA A 142 0.39 -13.65 1.50
N ASN A 143 0.79 -14.12 0.34
CA ASN A 143 -0.08 -14.41 -0.80
C ASN A 143 0.10 -15.90 -1.14
N LYS A 144 -0.78 -16.75 -0.64
CA LYS A 144 -0.77 -18.19 -0.89
C LYS A 144 -1.47 -18.59 -2.20
N SER A 145 -2.15 -17.65 -2.83
CA SER A 145 -2.90 -17.89 -4.07
C SER A 145 -2.00 -18.04 -5.30
N ASP A 146 -2.58 -18.49 -6.40
CA ASP A 146 -1.91 -18.62 -7.71
C ASP A 146 -1.91 -17.32 -8.53
N SER A 147 -2.43 -16.23 -7.98
CA SER A 147 -2.53 -14.93 -8.65
C SER A 147 -1.85 -13.83 -7.85
N LYS A 148 -1.42 -12.76 -8.54
CA LYS A 148 -0.84 -11.58 -7.89
C LYS A 148 -1.88 -10.85 -7.06
N MET A 149 -1.43 -10.19 -5.99
CA MET A 149 -2.22 -9.19 -5.25
C MET A 149 -1.63 -7.80 -5.43
N GLU A 150 -2.48 -6.77 -5.44
CA GLU A 150 -2.10 -5.40 -5.75
C GLU A 150 -2.71 -4.41 -4.75
N PHE A 151 -1.91 -3.43 -4.34
CA PHE A 151 -2.30 -2.41 -3.37
C PHE A 151 -1.90 -1.03 -3.86
N LEU A 152 -2.68 -0.03 -3.45
CA LEU A 152 -2.21 1.35 -3.34
C LEU A 152 -1.87 1.63 -1.88
N TYR A 153 -0.65 2.06 -1.63
CA TYR A 153 -0.18 2.48 -0.32
C TYR A 153 -0.09 4.00 -0.24
N VAL A 154 -0.63 4.55 0.85
CA VAL A 154 -0.58 5.98 1.15
C VAL A 154 0.06 6.14 2.51
N ASP A 155 1.31 6.62 2.53
CA ASP A 155 2.02 6.90 3.77
C ASP A 155 1.68 8.30 4.25
N ILE A 156 1.29 8.41 5.52
CA ILE A 156 0.76 9.64 6.12
C ILE A 156 1.51 10.04 7.38
N ASP A 157 1.47 11.33 7.70
CA ASP A 157 1.93 11.83 8.99
C ASP A 157 1.05 11.23 10.11
N PRO A 158 1.61 10.70 11.22
CA PRO A 158 0.83 10.08 12.28
C PRO A 158 -0.19 11.00 12.97
N LYS A 159 -0.02 12.30 12.81
CA LYS A 159 -0.95 13.31 13.33
C LYS A 159 -2.17 13.54 12.44
N THR A 160 -2.19 12.89 11.27
CA THR A 160 -3.28 13.03 10.31
C THR A 160 -4.52 12.32 10.83
N GLU A 161 -5.60 13.05 10.98
CA GLU A 161 -6.90 12.45 11.26
C GLU A 161 -7.41 11.71 10.02
N VAL A 162 -7.79 10.44 10.18
CA VAL A 162 -8.35 9.60 9.14
C VAL A 162 -9.75 9.16 9.57
N LYS A 163 -10.75 9.44 8.74
CA LYS A 163 -12.15 9.01 8.92
C LYS A 163 -12.52 8.12 7.72
N LEU A 164 -12.43 6.81 7.94
CA LEU A 164 -12.80 5.79 6.94
C LEU A 164 -14.30 5.55 6.90
#